data_e5c168da54ede13829cdf085947eedb7
#
_entry.id   e5c168da54ede13829cdf085947eedb7
#
_cell.length_a   1.000
_cell.length_b   1.000
_cell.length_c   1.000
_cell.angle_alpha   90.00
_cell.angle_beta   90.00
_cell.angle_gamma   90.00
#
_symmetry.space_group_name_H-M   'P 1'
#
loop_
_entity.id
_entity.type
_entity.pdbx_description
1 polymer ?
#
loop_
_entity_poly.entity_id
_entity_poly.type
_entity_poly.pdbx_seq_one_letter_code
_entity_poly.pdbx_strand_id
1 'polypeptide(L)'
;VILAMMLLTAISGLSSRDIINNQIASRMQAELSSQSGEMEQDLHTVSAMAQAISRVVSTTYQTTSMETYEKMLGELIQDNDMVSGSGLWFEPYAYQADAEYMGPYVYKDGNELVTTYDYSNAEYDYFAQEYYTLAKKSDGPIFTDPYYDETSDSIMSTCAMPILVNGKYIGCVTVDIQLNAITTMVENIQVGKAGKGMLLTADGVYIGGVDEEKIQKAVVITEDEEEPALAKAAQTILSG
;
A
#
# COMPACT_ATOMS: atom_id res chain seq x y z
N VAL A 1 46.53 -22.14 35.92
CA VAL A 1 45.20 -22.75 35.72
C VAL A 1 44.12 -21.69 35.79
N ILE A 2 44.07 -20.83 36.80
CA ILE A 2 43.01 -19.78 36.94
C ILE A 2 43.04 -18.78 35.77
N LEU A 3 44.24 -18.33 35.35
CA LEU A 3 44.38 -17.40 34.23
C LEU A 3 43.92 -18.00 32.88
N ALA A 4 44.18 -19.29 32.66
CA ALA A 4 43.74 -20.01 31.47
C ALA A 4 42.22 -20.22 31.45
N MET A 5 41.59 -20.44 32.61
CA MET A 5 40.12 -20.55 32.70
C MET A 5 39.43 -19.21 32.49
N MET A 6 40.02 -18.10 33.00
CA MET A 6 39.47 -16.77 32.73
C MET A 6 39.57 -16.38 31.22
N LEU A 7 40.67 -16.75 30.57
CA LEU A 7 40.85 -16.49 29.14
C LEU A 7 39.86 -17.33 28.30
N LEU A 8 39.66 -18.59 28.63
CA LEU A 8 38.68 -19.47 27.97
C LEU A 8 37.24 -18.99 28.14
N THR A 9 36.86 -18.52 29.33
CA THR A 9 35.53 -17.96 29.58
C THR A 9 35.32 -16.63 28.84
N ALA A 10 36.32 -15.78 28.73
CA ALA A 10 36.24 -14.53 27.98
C ALA A 10 36.10 -14.79 26.47
N ILE A 11 36.91 -15.70 25.92
CA ILE A 11 36.83 -16.08 24.49
C ILE A 11 35.48 -16.76 24.18
N SER A 12 35.03 -17.66 25.06
CA SER A 12 33.72 -18.32 24.93
C SER A 12 32.57 -17.33 25.01
N GLY A 13 32.66 -16.32 25.89
CA GLY A 13 31.64 -15.28 26.03
C GLY A 13 31.55 -14.37 24.80
N LEU A 14 32.67 -13.97 24.21
CA LEU A 14 32.72 -13.16 22.99
C LEU A 14 32.23 -13.96 21.79
N SER A 15 32.70 -15.18 21.60
CA SER A 15 32.21 -16.06 20.51
C SER A 15 30.73 -16.38 20.62
N SER A 16 30.20 -16.56 21.86
CA SER A 16 28.78 -16.79 22.07
C SER A 16 27.93 -15.56 21.70
N ARG A 17 28.41 -14.34 21.97
CA ARG A 17 27.74 -13.10 21.58
C ARG A 17 27.63 -12.97 20.05
N ASP A 18 28.73 -13.22 19.35
CA ASP A 18 28.78 -13.15 17.90
C ASP A 18 27.85 -14.18 17.23
N ILE A 19 27.86 -15.41 17.77
CA ILE A 19 26.95 -16.47 17.29
C ILE A 19 25.49 -16.10 17.54
N ILE A 20 25.17 -15.58 18.72
CA ILE A 20 23.80 -15.16 19.07
C ILE A 20 23.36 -13.99 18.17
N ASN A 21 24.22 -12.97 17.98
CA ASN A 21 23.90 -11.84 17.12
C ASN A 21 23.70 -12.27 15.65
N ASN A 22 24.53 -13.16 15.13
CA ASN A 22 24.39 -13.69 13.78
C ASN A 22 23.12 -14.55 13.64
N GLN A 23 22.77 -15.34 14.64
CA GLN A 23 21.51 -16.10 14.62
C GLN A 23 20.28 -15.21 14.68
N ILE A 24 20.32 -14.14 15.49
CA ILE A 24 19.25 -13.14 15.55
C ILE A 24 19.12 -12.46 14.19
N ALA A 25 20.21 -11.95 13.62
CA ALA A 25 20.21 -11.31 12.32
C ALA A 25 19.66 -12.22 11.20
N SER A 26 20.10 -13.49 11.17
CA SER A 26 19.62 -14.48 10.19
C SER A 26 18.13 -14.77 10.33
N ARG A 27 17.62 -14.88 11.56
CA ARG A 27 16.18 -15.09 11.82
C ARG A 27 15.37 -13.86 11.40
N MET A 28 15.85 -12.66 11.73
CA MET A 28 15.21 -11.42 11.32
C MET A 28 15.13 -11.31 9.79
N GLN A 29 16.23 -11.63 9.12
CA GLN A 29 16.26 -11.57 7.66
C GLN A 29 15.32 -12.60 7.01
N ALA A 30 15.23 -13.79 7.57
CA ALA A 30 14.30 -14.83 7.12
C ALA A 30 12.84 -14.40 7.34
N GLU A 31 12.52 -13.82 8.49
CA GLU A 31 11.20 -13.33 8.83
C GLU A 31 10.80 -12.17 7.92
N LEU A 32 11.66 -11.15 7.76
CA LEU A 32 11.44 -10.02 6.85
C LEU A 32 11.26 -10.49 5.40
N SER A 33 12.07 -11.45 4.94
CA SER A 33 11.94 -11.98 3.58
C SER A 33 10.64 -12.75 3.37
N SER A 34 10.18 -13.51 4.38
CA SER A 34 8.91 -14.23 4.31
C SER A 34 7.73 -13.25 4.20
N GLN A 35 7.72 -12.23 5.05
CA GLN A 35 6.64 -11.26 5.12
C GLN A 35 6.63 -10.31 3.90
N SER A 36 7.81 -9.92 3.42
CA SER A 36 7.94 -9.18 2.16
C SER A 36 7.39 -9.98 0.97
N GLY A 37 7.64 -11.30 0.95
CA GLY A 37 7.11 -12.18 -0.10
C GLY A 37 5.58 -12.32 -0.07
N GLU A 38 4.98 -12.40 1.11
CA GLU A 38 3.52 -12.40 1.26
C GLU A 38 2.92 -11.07 0.76
N MET A 39 3.49 -9.95 1.17
CA MET A 39 3.07 -8.63 0.74
C MET A 39 3.19 -8.44 -0.78
N GLU A 40 4.31 -8.86 -1.39
CA GLU A 40 4.48 -8.82 -2.84
C GLU A 40 3.40 -9.64 -3.57
N GLN A 41 3.04 -10.80 -3.04
CA GLN A 41 1.98 -11.64 -3.59
C GLN A 41 0.61 -10.97 -3.51
N ASP A 42 0.31 -10.30 -2.41
CA ASP A 42 -0.94 -9.58 -2.21
C ASP A 42 -1.06 -8.38 -3.16
N LEU A 43 -0.01 -7.58 -3.28
CA LEU A 43 0.05 -6.47 -4.24
C LEU A 43 -0.05 -6.96 -5.69
N HIS A 44 0.56 -8.11 -6.01
CA HIS A 44 0.41 -8.72 -7.32
C HIS A 44 -1.03 -9.15 -7.60
N THR A 45 -1.74 -9.69 -6.60
CA THR A 45 -3.16 -10.06 -6.72
C THR A 45 -4.05 -8.85 -7.00
N VAL A 46 -3.83 -7.75 -6.28
CA VAL A 46 -4.53 -6.48 -6.51
C VAL A 46 -4.25 -5.91 -7.90
N SER A 47 -2.98 -5.93 -8.32
CA SER A 47 -2.58 -5.51 -9.67
C SER A 47 -3.25 -6.34 -10.77
N ALA A 48 -3.32 -7.66 -10.58
CA ALA A 48 -3.98 -8.56 -11.53
C ALA A 48 -5.50 -8.30 -11.58
N MET A 49 -6.13 -8.00 -10.45
CA MET A 49 -7.54 -7.60 -10.37
C MET A 49 -7.79 -6.30 -11.15
N ALA A 50 -7.05 -5.24 -10.87
CA ALA A 50 -7.16 -3.97 -11.57
C ALA A 50 -6.95 -4.14 -13.10
N GLN A 51 -5.98 -4.96 -13.50
CA GLN A 51 -5.74 -5.27 -14.91
C GLN A 51 -6.88 -6.04 -15.55
N ALA A 52 -7.48 -7.01 -14.86
CA ALA A 52 -8.62 -7.77 -15.35
C ALA A 52 -9.84 -6.86 -15.57
N ILE A 53 -10.15 -6.01 -14.58
CA ILE A 53 -11.24 -5.02 -14.68
C ILE A 53 -10.99 -4.10 -15.88
N SER A 54 -9.81 -3.50 -16.00
CA SER A 54 -9.46 -2.60 -17.10
C SER A 54 -9.65 -3.26 -18.48
N ARG A 55 -9.23 -4.52 -18.63
CA ARG A 55 -9.41 -5.27 -19.89
C ARG A 55 -10.88 -5.52 -20.21
N VAL A 56 -11.69 -5.88 -19.23
CA VAL A 56 -13.13 -6.05 -19.42
C VAL A 56 -13.76 -4.72 -19.85
N VAL A 57 -13.50 -3.65 -19.10
CA VAL A 57 -14.07 -2.33 -19.38
C VAL A 57 -13.63 -1.81 -20.74
N SER A 58 -12.35 -1.94 -21.12
CA SER A 58 -11.83 -1.46 -22.40
C SER A 58 -12.54 -2.08 -23.62
N THR A 59 -13.06 -3.29 -23.48
CA THR A 59 -13.73 -4.02 -24.57
C THR A 59 -15.25 -3.88 -24.55
N THR A 60 -15.84 -3.49 -23.43
CA THR A 60 -17.29 -3.55 -23.21
C THR A 60 -17.95 -2.21 -22.83
N TYR A 61 -17.17 -1.15 -22.59
CA TYR A 61 -17.69 0.14 -22.06
C TYR A 61 -18.79 0.79 -22.89
N GLN A 62 -18.84 0.53 -24.23
CA GLN A 62 -19.88 1.07 -25.10
C GLN A 62 -21.20 0.29 -25.06
N THR A 63 -21.20 -0.93 -24.49
CA THR A 63 -22.34 -1.85 -24.54
C THR A 63 -22.81 -2.32 -23.17
N THR A 64 -22.02 -2.12 -22.13
CA THR A 64 -22.33 -2.56 -20.76
C THR A 64 -22.83 -1.36 -19.96
N SER A 65 -23.90 -1.53 -19.19
CA SER A 65 -24.42 -0.49 -18.30
C SER A 65 -23.52 -0.26 -17.09
N MET A 66 -23.53 0.95 -16.55
CA MET A 66 -22.76 1.29 -15.34
C MET A 66 -23.18 0.43 -14.15
N GLU A 67 -24.46 0.18 -13.96
CA GLU A 67 -24.99 -0.74 -12.92
C GLU A 67 -24.36 -2.12 -12.99
N THR A 68 -24.08 -2.64 -14.20
CA THR A 68 -23.40 -3.94 -14.38
C THR A 68 -21.94 -3.85 -13.90
N TYR A 69 -21.25 -2.74 -14.16
CA TYR A 69 -19.90 -2.54 -13.67
C TYR A 69 -19.86 -2.37 -12.16
N GLU A 70 -20.76 -1.60 -11.57
CA GLU A 70 -20.89 -1.44 -10.13
C GLU A 70 -21.05 -2.79 -9.44
N LYS A 71 -21.94 -3.63 -9.95
CA LYS A 71 -22.14 -4.99 -9.44
C LYS A 71 -20.87 -5.84 -9.59
N MET A 72 -20.22 -5.78 -10.75
CA MET A 72 -18.95 -6.50 -10.99
C MET A 72 -17.87 -6.06 -10.02
N LEU A 73 -17.70 -4.74 -9.80
CA LEU A 73 -16.74 -4.22 -8.82
C LEU A 73 -17.05 -4.74 -7.42
N GLY A 74 -18.33 -4.69 -7.00
CA GLY A 74 -18.76 -5.17 -5.70
C GLY A 74 -18.43 -6.64 -5.48
N GLU A 75 -18.73 -7.51 -6.46
CA GLU A 75 -18.42 -8.94 -6.38
C GLU A 75 -16.90 -9.20 -6.29
N LEU A 76 -16.09 -8.43 -7.04
CA LEU A 76 -14.64 -8.61 -7.05
C LEU A 76 -13.97 -8.15 -5.75
N ILE A 77 -14.44 -7.05 -5.13
CA ILE A 77 -13.85 -6.56 -3.88
C ILE A 77 -14.32 -7.39 -2.68
N GLN A 78 -15.50 -7.98 -2.72
CA GLN A 78 -16.10 -8.68 -1.58
C GLN A 78 -15.24 -9.86 -1.11
N ASP A 79 -14.64 -10.59 -2.04
CA ASP A 79 -13.87 -11.81 -1.77
C ASP A 79 -12.39 -11.53 -1.40
N ASN A 80 -11.97 -10.27 -1.32
CA ASN A 80 -10.59 -9.90 -0.99
C ASN A 80 -10.54 -8.99 0.25
N ASP A 81 -10.03 -9.53 1.35
CA ASP A 81 -10.01 -8.83 2.65
C ASP A 81 -9.11 -7.59 2.65
N MET A 82 -8.09 -7.53 1.80
CA MET A 82 -7.21 -6.36 1.68
C MET A 82 -7.85 -5.21 0.92
N VAL A 83 -8.83 -5.49 0.05
CA VAL A 83 -9.44 -4.49 -0.80
C VAL A 83 -10.61 -3.84 -0.06
N SER A 84 -10.55 -2.53 0.09
CA SER A 84 -11.61 -1.71 0.69
C SER A 84 -12.62 -1.20 -0.33
N GLY A 85 -12.17 -0.90 -1.54
CA GLY A 85 -13.01 -0.36 -2.59
C GLY A 85 -12.41 -0.45 -3.97
N SER A 86 -13.21 -0.13 -4.99
CA SER A 86 -12.78 -0.03 -6.38
C SER A 86 -13.63 0.98 -7.13
N GLY A 87 -13.00 1.72 -8.03
CA GLY A 87 -13.66 2.73 -8.85
C GLY A 87 -13.36 2.60 -10.34
N LEU A 88 -14.26 3.13 -11.15
CA LEU A 88 -14.06 3.36 -12.59
C LEU A 88 -14.14 4.86 -12.84
N TRP A 89 -13.09 5.45 -13.39
CA TRP A 89 -12.95 6.89 -13.58
C TRP A 89 -12.74 7.18 -15.07
N PHE A 90 -13.77 7.64 -15.75
CA PHE A 90 -13.70 7.88 -17.19
C PHE A 90 -13.21 9.29 -17.53
N GLU A 91 -12.52 9.44 -18.66
CA GLU A 91 -12.24 10.74 -19.26
C GLU A 91 -13.58 11.46 -19.58
N PRO A 92 -13.59 12.80 -19.61
CA PRO A 92 -14.78 13.56 -19.93
C PRO A 92 -15.45 13.05 -21.20
N TYR A 93 -16.76 12.79 -21.12
CA TYR A 93 -17.60 12.35 -22.25
C TYR A 93 -17.20 11.00 -22.89
N ALA A 94 -16.30 10.23 -22.26
CA ALA A 94 -15.81 8.98 -22.83
C ALA A 94 -16.80 7.83 -22.72
N TYR A 95 -17.50 7.73 -21.59
CA TYR A 95 -18.53 6.71 -21.37
C TYR A 95 -19.92 7.20 -21.80
N GLN A 96 -20.27 8.42 -21.43
CA GLN A 96 -21.56 9.07 -21.75
C GLN A 96 -21.29 10.45 -22.39
N ALA A 97 -21.91 10.73 -23.52
CA ALA A 97 -21.60 11.91 -24.32
C ALA A 97 -22.00 13.26 -23.66
N ASP A 98 -22.83 13.22 -22.63
CA ASP A 98 -23.33 14.36 -21.87
C ASP A 98 -22.79 14.42 -20.42
N ALA A 99 -21.96 13.46 -20.02
CA ALA A 99 -21.37 13.42 -18.67
C ALA A 99 -19.87 13.77 -18.70
N GLU A 100 -19.53 14.89 -18.09
CA GLU A 100 -18.13 15.29 -17.88
C GLU A 100 -17.45 14.43 -16.83
N TYR A 101 -18.14 14.18 -15.72
CA TYR A 101 -17.69 13.30 -14.65
C TYR A 101 -18.50 12.00 -14.67
N MET A 102 -17.81 10.87 -14.77
CA MET A 102 -18.41 9.54 -14.69
C MET A 102 -17.45 8.62 -13.96
N GLY A 103 -17.70 8.42 -12.66
CA GLY A 103 -16.84 7.64 -11.80
C GLY A 103 -17.60 7.02 -10.63
N PRO A 104 -18.21 5.82 -10.82
CA PRO A 104 -18.75 5.06 -9.70
C PRO A 104 -17.62 4.57 -8.84
N TYR A 105 -17.83 4.63 -7.53
CA TYR A 105 -16.96 4.02 -6.54
C TYR A 105 -17.78 3.04 -5.69
N VAL A 106 -17.30 1.81 -5.58
CA VAL A 106 -17.92 0.76 -4.77
C VAL A 106 -16.96 0.41 -3.64
N TYR A 107 -17.44 0.43 -2.42
CA TYR A 107 -16.63 0.17 -1.24
C TYR A 107 -17.34 -0.69 -0.21
N LYS A 108 -16.58 -1.27 0.71
CA LYS A 108 -17.09 -2.02 1.85
C LYS A 108 -17.40 -1.07 3.01
N ASP A 109 -18.64 -1.14 3.50
CA ASP A 109 -19.06 -0.53 4.75
C ASP A 109 -19.49 -1.64 5.71
N GLY A 110 -18.58 -2.09 6.55
CA GLY A 110 -18.76 -3.31 7.34
C GLY A 110 -18.97 -4.54 6.46
N ASN A 111 -20.17 -5.12 6.53
CA ASN A 111 -20.55 -6.28 5.72
C ASN A 111 -21.37 -5.92 4.46
N GLU A 112 -21.60 -4.64 4.23
CA GLU A 112 -22.39 -4.17 3.09
C GLU A 112 -21.47 -3.59 2.01
N LEU A 113 -21.96 -3.63 0.76
CA LEU A 113 -21.34 -2.98 -0.37
C LEU A 113 -22.12 -1.70 -0.68
N VAL A 114 -21.43 -0.59 -0.72
CA VAL A 114 -22.01 0.72 -1.00
C VAL A 114 -21.46 1.25 -2.31
N THR A 115 -22.35 1.73 -3.19
CA THR A 115 -21.96 2.45 -4.39
C THR A 115 -22.21 3.93 -4.19
N THR A 116 -21.23 4.76 -4.53
CA THR A 116 -21.36 6.22 -4.49
C THR A 116 -20.84 6.88 -5.77
N TYR A 117 -21.35 8.06 -6.04
CA TYR A 117 -20.90 9.00 -7.07
C TYR A 117 -20.42 10.32 -6.47
N ASP A 118 -20.23 10.38 -5.16
CA ASP A 118 -19.83 11.59 -4.44
C ASP A 118 -18.48 12.15 -4.91
N TYR A 119 -17.67 11.32 -5.54
CA TYR A 119 -16.39 11.72 -6.14
C TYR A 119 -16.49 12.12 -7.62
N SER A 120 -17.69 12.01 -8.23
CA SER A 120 -17.91 12.29 -9.66
C SER A 120 -18.47 13.70 -9.88
N ASN A 121 -17.75 14.70 -9.45
CA ASN A 121 -18.15 16.11 -9.55
C ASN A 121 -16.93 17.04 -9.60
N ALA A 122 -17.17 18.31 -9.91
CA ALA A 122 -16.12 19.33 -10.05
C ALA A 122 -15.51 19.77 -8.71
N GLU A 123 -16.14 19.50 -7.57
CA GLU A 123 -15.60 19.84 -6.25
C GLU A 123 -14.49 18.88 -5.86
N TYR A 124 -14.70 17.57 -6.05
CA TYR A 124 -13.68 16.55 -5.81
C TYR A 124 -12.63 16.51 -6.92
N ASP A 125 -13.04 16.73 -8.17
CA ASP A 125 -12.19 16.71 -9.36
C ASP A 125 -11.22 15.53 -9.42
N TYR A 126 -11.75 14.33 -9.67
CA TYR A 126 -10.93 13.13 -9.74
C TYR A 126 -9.84 13.19 -10.83
N PHE A 127 -9.97 14.09 -11.83
CA PHE A 127 -8.93 14.27 -12.84
C PHE A 127 -7.64 14.85 -12.29
N ALA A 128 -7.73 15.60 -11.17
CA ALA A 128 -6.58 16.16 -10.47
C ALA A 128 -5.97 15.19 -9.44
N GLN A 129 -6.66 14.11 -9.10
CA GLN A 129 -6.18 13.17 -8.08
C GLN A 129 -4.95 12.38 -8.55
N GLU A 130 -4.10 11.99 -7.59
CA GLU A 130 -2.83 11.31 -7.86
C GLU A 130 -3.05 10.02 -8.65
N TYR A 131 -3.96 9.15 -8.21
CA TYR A 131 -4.26 7.87 -8.87
C TYR A 131 -4.62 8.04 -10.35
N TYR A 132 -5.39 9.09 -10.68
CA TYR A 132 -5.81 9.37 -12.04
C TYR A 132 -4.66 9.85 -12.91
N THR A 133 -3.87 10.80 -12.37
CA THR A 133 -2.73 11.38 -13.09
C THR A 133 -1.59 10.40 -13.29
N LEU A 134 -1.36 9.49 -12.33
CA LEU A 134 -0.40 8.40 -12.43
C LEU A 134 -0.85 7.37 -13.47
N ALA A 135 -2.11 6.90 -13.41
CA ALA A 135 -2.65 5.96 -14.38
C ALA A 135 -2.57 6.50 -15.81
N LYS A 136 -2.86 7.79 -16.02
CA LYS A 136 -2.81 8.43 -17.35
C LYS A 136 -1.40 8.45 -17.96
N LYS A 137 -0.35 8.36 -17.15
CA LYS A 137 1.06 8.35 -17.57
C LYS A 137 1.66 6.95 -17.62
N SER A 138 0.92 5.93 -17.19
CA SER A 138 1.38 4.55 -17.10
C SER A 138 0.78 3.68 -18.22
N ASP A 139 1.51 2.62 -18.59
CA ASP A 139 1.02 1.56 -19.47
C ASP A 139 0.54 0.31 -18.71
N GLY A 140 0.66 0.31 -17.38
CA GLY A 140 0.34 -0.81 -16.50
C GLY A 140 -0.18 -0.38 -15.13
N PRO A 141 -0.41 -1.34 -14.23
CA PRO A 141 -0.82 -1.03 -12.87
C PRO A 141 0.27 -0.25 -12.14
N ILE A 142 -0.13 0.77 -11.38
CA ILE A 142 0.74 1.59 -10.56
C ILE A 142 0.08 1.84 -9.22
N PHE A 143 0.87 1.85 -8.14
CA PHE A 143 0.38 2.19 -6.82
C PHE A 143 0.71 3.63 -6.49
N THR A 144 -0.23 4.31 -5.82
CA THR A 144 0.05 5.59 -5.16
C THR A 144 0.96 5.35 -3.96
N ASP A 145 1.66 6.38 -3.53
CA ASP A 145 2.25 6.35 -2.20
C ASP A 145 1.13 6.13 -1.15
N PRO A 146 1.46 5.48 -0.04
CA PRO A 146 0.51 5.35 1.06
C PRO A 146 0.05 6.72 1.57
N TYR A 147 -1.24 6.84 1.83
CA TYR A 147 -1.86 8.04 2.37
C TYR A 147 -2.85 7.70 3.48
N TYR A 148 -3.07 8.64 4.40
CA TYR A 148 -4.11 8.51 5.40
C TYR A 148 -5.44 8.97 4.82
N ASP A 149 -6.45 8.10 4.89
CA ASP A 149 -7.81 8.41 4.50
C ASP A 149 -8.66 8.75 5.74
N GLU A 150 -9.04 10.00 5.86
CA GLU A 150 -9.84 10.50 6.99
C GLU A 150 -11.23 9.85 7.07
N THR A 151 -11.78 9.41 5.92
CA THR A 151 -13.13 8.85 5.85
C THR A 151 -13.19 7.44 6.43
N SER A 152 -12.20 6.62 6.12
CA SER A 152 -12.10 5.24 6.62
C SER A 152 -11.21 5.11 7.86
N ASP A 153 -10.60 6.23 8.33
CA ASP A 153 -9.66 6.26 9.45
C ASP A 153 -8.56 5.18 9.29
N SER A 154 -7.98 5.12 8.10
CA SER A 154 -7.00 4.08 7.77
C SER A 154 -5.93 4.55 6.80
N ILE A 155 -4.77 3.88 6.84
CA ILE A 155 -3.72 4.04 5.85
C ILE A 155 -4.09 3.23 4.62
N MET A 156 -4.12 3.90 3.50
CA MET A 156 -4.51 3.32 2.21
C MET A 156 -3.42 3.50 1.16
N SER A 157 -3.47 2.66 0.14
CA SER A 157 -2.79 2.85 -1.13
C SER A 157 -3.73 2.42 -2.25
N THR A 158 -3.68 3.13 -3.36
CA THR A 158 -4.54 2.89 -4.52
C THR A 158 -3.74 2.26 -5.64
N CYS A 159 -4.12 1.06 -6.07
CA CYS A 159 -3.66 0.50 -7.33
C CYS A 159 -4.48 1.10 -8.48
N ALA A 160 -3.86 1.90 -9.31
CA ALA A 160 -4.50 2.51 -10.48
C ALA A 160 -4.04 1.82 -11.77
N MET A 161 -4.99 1.48 -12.64
CA MET A 161 -4.72 0.82 -13.93
C MET A 161 -5.39 1.60 -15.06
N PRO A 162 -4.65 2.05 -16.10
CA PRO A 162 -5.24 2.76 -17.22
C PRO A 162 -6.22 1.88 -18.02
N ILE A 163 -7.29 2.47 -18.52
CA ILE A 163 -8.20 1.85 -19.48
C ILE A 163 -7.84 2.40 -20.85
N LEU A 164 -7.23 1.54 -21.67
CA LEU A 164 -6.76 1.90 -23.01
C LEU A 164 -7.63 1.24 -24.09
N VAL A 165 -8.14 2.03 -25.01
CA VAL A 165 -8.88 1.55 -26.19
C VAL A 165 -8.13 1.99 -27.44
N ASN A 166 -7.61 1.04 -28.22
CA ASN A 166 -6.76 1.30 -29.38
C ASN A 166 -5.57 2.24 -29.06
N GLY A 167 -4.97 2.08 -27.86
CA GLY A 167 -3.86 2.91 -27.39
C GLY A 167 -4.26 4.29 -26.89
N LYS A 168 -5.56 4.65 -26.90
CA LYS A 168 -6.06 5.90 -26.34
C LYS A 168 -6.54 5.68 -24.91
N TYR A 169 -6.09 6.52 -23.99
CA TYR A 169 -6.59 6.56 -22.63
C TYR A 169 -8.02 7.06 -22.60
N ILE A 170 -8.91 6.30 -21.96
CA ILE A 170 -10.34 6.65 -21.79
C ILE A 170 -10.75 6.72 -20.32
N GLY A 171 -9.82 6.49 -19.39
CA GLY A 171 -10.06 6.48 -17.97
C GLY A 171 -9.15 5.51 -17.24
N CYS A 172 -9.42 5.28 -15.98
CA CYS A 172 -8.70 4.27 -15.18
C CYS A 172 -9.63 3.49 -14.27
N VAL A 173 -9.12 2.36 -13.80
CA VAL A 173 -9.65 1.58 -12.69
C VAL A 173 -8.83 1.91 -11.46
N THR A 174 -9.46 2.01 -10.31
CA THR A 174 -8.77 1.99 -9.02
C THR A 174 -9.19 0.77 -8.21
N VAL A 175 -8.24 0.21 -7.46
CA VAL A 175 -8.47 -0.79 -6.42
C VAL A 175 -7.75 -0.31 -5.18
N ASP A 176 -8.51 0.03 -4.14
CA ASP A 176 -7.99 0.61 -2.92
C ASP A 176 -7.74 -0.48 -1.89
N ILE A 177 -6.55 -0.48 -1.31
CA ILE A 177 -6.12 -1.42 -0.29
C ILE A 177 -5.89 -0.72 1.03
N GLN A 178 -6.35 -1.35 2.10
CA GLN A 178 -6.03 -0.92 3.46
C GLN A 178 -4.72 -1.56 3.89
N LEU A 179 -3.79 -0.73 4.34
CA LEU A 179 -2.48 -1.19 4.80
C LEU A 179 -2.49 -1.65 6.28
N ASN A 180 -3.64 -1.67 6.94
CA ASN A 180 -3.78 -2.06 8.35
C ASN A 180 -3.25 -3.49 8.61
N ALA A 181 -3.45 -4.41 7.67
CA ALA A 181 -2.89 -5.76 7.79
C ALA A 181 -1.36 -5.73 7.76
N ILE A 182 -0.77 -4.90 6.91
CA ILE A 182 0.68 -4.73 6.78
C ILE A 182 1.25 -4.01 8.01
N THR A 183 0.60 -2.95 8.49
CA THR A 183 1.02 -2.23 9.70
C THR A 183 0.97 -3.15 10.92
N THR A 184 -0.11 -3.91 11.09
CA THR A 184 -0.25 -4.90 12.16
C THR A 184 0.83 -5.98 12.07
N MET A 185 1.15 -6.44 10.89
CA MET A 185 2.22 -7.42 10.66
C MET A 185 3.57 -6.85 11.10
N VAL A 186 3.90 -5.63 10.72
CA VAL A 186 5.14 -4.94 11.08
C VAL A 186 5.23 -4.69 12.59
N GLU A 187 4.14 -4.31 13.25
CA GLU A 187 4.05 -4.13 14.70
C GLU A 187 4.32 -5.43 15.48
N ASN A 188 3.92 -6.57 14.91
CA ASN A 188 4.15 -7.88 15.49
C ASN A 188 5.60 -8.39 15.31
N ILE A 189 6.43 -7.72 14.51
CA ILE A 189 7.84 -8.06 14.36
C ILE A 189 8.58 -7.75 15.67
N GLN A 190 8.90 -8.79 16.44
CA GLN A 190 9.70 -8.69 17.65
C GLN A 190 11.16 -9.02 17.39
N VAL A 191 12.02 -8.02 17.54
CA VAL A 191 13.47 -8.18 17.46
C VAL A 191 14.06 -8.22 18.86
N GLY A 192 14.39 -9.42 19.32
CA GLY A 192 14.89 -9.62 20.68
C GLY A 192 13.85 -9.23 21.74
N LYS A 193 14.27 -8.46 22.77
CA LYS A 193 13.37 -8.05 23.87
C LYS A 193 12.75 -6.64 23.69
N ALA A 194 13.32 -5.81 22.84
CA ALA A 194 12.97 -4.40 22.75
C ALA A 194 12.99 -3.84 21.31
N GLY A 195 13.38 -4.64 20.31
CA GLY A 195 13.33 -4.20 18.92
C GLY A 195 11.90 -4.20 18.38
N LYS A 196 11.57 -3.17 17.62
CA LYS A 196 10.27 -3.03 16.93
C LYS A 196 10.51 -2.94 15.41
N GLY A 197 9.56 -3.43 14.64
CA GLY A 197 9.49 -3.15 13.20
C GLY A 197 8.84 -1.79 12.95
N MET A 198 9.19 -1.15 11.84
CA MET A 198 8.49 0.01 11.31
C MET A 198 8.41 -0.10 9.79
N LEU A 199 7.39 0.49 9.21
CA LEU A 199 7.19 0.54 7.78
C LEU A 199 7.33 1.99 7.31
N LEU A 200 8.08 2.16 6.23
CA LEU A 200 8.37 3.47 5.63
C LEU A 200 8.08 3.43 4.13
N THR A 201 7.73 4.58 3.56
CA THR A 201 7.83 4.79 2.11
C THR A 201 9.29 4.79 1.65
N ALA A 202 9.53 4.77 0.35
CA ALA A 202 10.87 4.93 -0.23
C ALA A 202 11.55 6.24 0.19
N ASP A 203 10.76 7.30 0.40
CA ASP A 203 11.23 8.61 0.84
C ASP A 203 11.34 8.74 2.38
N GLY A 204 11.05 7.66 3.11
CA GLY A 204 11.23 7.59 4.55
C GLY A 204 10.06 8.12 5.37
N VAL A 205 8.87 8.28 4.78
CA VAL A 205 7.65 8.65 5.52
C VAL A 205 7.14 7.45 6.31
N TYR A 206 6.78 7.65 7.57
CA TYR A 206 6.19 6.59 8.39
C TYR A 206 4.83 6.14 7.85
N ILE A 207 4.66 4.82 7.74
CA ILE A 207 3.41 4.16 7.33
C ILE A 207 2.89 3.24 8.44
N GLY A 208 3.77 2.70 9.28
CA GLY A 208 3.39 1.79 10.35
C GLY A 208 4.50 1.51 11.35
N GLY A 209 4.13 0.94 12.52
CA GLY A 209 5.05 0.60 13.60
C GLY A 209 5.46 1.79 14.48
N VAL A 210 4.76 2.92 14.36
CA VAL A 210 4.94 4.14 15.14
C VAL A 210 3.59 4.68 15.61
N ASP A 211 3.60 5.74 16.40
CA ASP A 211 2.38 6.39 16.86
C ASP A 211 1.57 6.93 15.67
N GLU A 212 0.27 6.74 15.67
CA GLU A 212 -0.67 7.10 14.61
C GLU A 212 -0.57 8.58 14.20
N GLU A 213 -0.31 9.47 15.16
CA GLU A 213 -0.12 10.91 14.91
C GLU A 213 1.03 11.18 13.94
N LYS A 214 2.11 10.38 13.98
CA LYS A 214 3.24 10.50 13.05
C LYS A 214 2.86 10.07 11.64
N ILE A 215 2.00 9.07 11.53
CA ILE A 215 1.49 8.59 10.24
C ILE A 215 0.54 9.63 9.63
N GLN A 216 -0.43 10.10 10.40
CA GLN A 216 -1.40 11.13 9.96
C GLN A 216 -0.70 12.44 9.51
N LYS A 217 0.40 12.80 10.16
CA LYS A 217 1.20 13.98 9.81
C LYS A 217 2.22 13.74 8.69
N ALA A 218 2.30 12.53 8.16
CA ALA A 218 3.30 12.11 7.17
C ALA A 218 4.74 12.47 7.59
N VAL A 219 5.10 12.19 8.85
CA VAL A 219 6.43 12.51 9.39
C VAL A 219 7.49 11.68 8.67
N VAL A 220 8.56 12.36 8.23
CA VAL A 220 9.72 11.71 7.61
C VAL A 220 10.70 11.29 8.70
N ILE A 221 11.12 10.02 8.72
CA ILE A 221 11.99 9.45 9.75
C ILE A 221 13.30 10.24 9.93
N THR A 222 13.87 10.80 8.87
CA THR A 222 15.12 11.58 8.94
C THR A 222 14.94 12.97 9.57
N GLU A 223 13.69 13.41 9.70
CA GLU A 223 13.28 14.71 10.26
C GLU A 223 12.59 14.57 11.61
N ASP A 224 12.49 13.35 12.14
CA ASP A 224 11.81 13.07 13.40
C ASP A 224 12.63 13.60 14.59
N GLU A 225 12.20 14.76 15.12
CA GLU A 225 12.85 15.45 16.24
C GLU A 225 12.67 14.71 17.58
N GLU A 226 11.66 13.84 17.70
CA GLU A 226 11.40 13.07 18.93
C GLU A 226 12.34 11.87 19.04
N GLU A 227 12.85 11.37 17.91
CA GLU A 227 13.72 10.19 17.83
C GLU A 227 15.04 10.49 17.10
N PRO A 228 15.86 11.42 17.59
CA PRO A 228 17.04 11.91 16.86
C PRO A 228 18.11 10.83 16.60
N ALA A 229 18.18 9.81 17.44
CA ALA A 229 19.10 8.70 17.22
C ALA A 229 18.64 7.80 16.04
N LEU A 230 17.34 7.60 15.94
CA LEU A 230 16.71 6.85 14.86
C LEU A 230 16.81 7.64 13.55
N ALA A 231 16.52 8.94 13.58
CA ALA A 231 16.63 9.82 12.42
C ALA A 231 18.06 9.81 11.83
N LYS A 232 19.08 9.85 12.69
CA LYS A 232 20.48 9.74 12.25
C LYS A 232 20.82 8.38 11.65
N ALA A 233 20.30 7.29 12.22
CA ALA A 233 20.50 5.94 11.67
C ALA A 233 19.82 5.81 10.30
N ALA A 234 18.60 6.32 10.17
CA ALA A 234 17.82 6.31 8.94
C ALA A 234 18.52 7.09 7.80
N GLN A 235 19.13 8.23 8.09
CA GLN A 235 19.94 8.97 7.11
C GLN A 235 21.02 8.11 6.47
N THR A 236 21.67 7.25 7.28
CA THR A 236 22.71 6.35 6.77
C THR A 236 22.12 5.22 5.92
N ILE A 237 20.96 4.70 6.28
CA ILE A 237 20.31 3.59 5.57
C ILE A 237 19.70 4.07 4.24
N LEU A 238 19.02 5.22 4.25
CA LEU A 238 18.34 5.76 3.06
C LEU A 238 19.30 6.42 2.05
N SER A 239 20.51 6.76 2.49
CA SER A 239 21.53 7.31 1.59
C SER A 239 22.33 6.25 0.81
N GLY A 240 22.14 4.95 1.06
CA GLY A 240 22.78 3.83 0.38
C GLY A 240 24.18 3.58 0.86
#